data_fc4dfd9c6bf8c18cf7d46eb0c101b450
#
_entry.id   fc4dfd9c6bf8c18cf7d46eb0c101b450
#
_cell.length_a   1.000
_cell.length_b   1.000
_cell.length_c   1.000
_cell.angle_alpha   90.00
_cell.angle_beta   90.00
_cell.angle_gamma   90.00
#
_symmetry.space_group_name_H-M   'P 1'
#
loop_
_entity.id
_entity.type
_entity.pdbx_description
1 polymer ?
#
loop_
_entity_poly.entity_id
_entity_poly.type
_entity_poly.pdbx_seq_one_letter_code
_entity_poly.pdbx_strand_id
1 'polypeptide(L)'
;MAKRKPTTTEQAIERMKAVNDRVRVKVASDGEFDISLAPLSWWRERWHDREIQRLFIENFIYIRDAFDENRLTLFKFNEIQEYLHFNVTGKDVVIKSRRQGLSTYFKARFFANAVVRSGRNVRIVPHDPDTEEAFRADFKVMYENLAPHLKPATKYYSEALIEFKDPAKGTINSRISTASVQPGPE
;
A
#
# COMPACT_ATOMS: atom_id res chain seq x y z
N MET A 1 1.12 -31.27 -32.69
CA MET A 1 0.46 -30.02 -32.27
C MET A 1 1.41 -29.29 -31.33
N ALA A 2 1.95 -28.14 -31.73
CA ALA A 2 2.84 -27.34 -30.88
C ALA A 2 2.00 -26.65 -29.78
N LYS A 3 2.35 -26.85 -28.50
CA LYS A 3 1.72 -26.14 -27.37
C LYS A 3 2.01 -24.64 -27.52
N ARG A 4 0.96 -23.83 -27.63
CA ARG A 4 1.03 -22.37 -27.67
C ARG A 4 1.71 -21.90 -26.38
N LYS A 5 2.75 -21.06 -26.51
CA LYS A 5 3.35 -20.42 -25.32
C LYS A 5 2.30 -19.52 -24.66
N PRO A 6 2.13 -19.59 -23.32
CA PRO A 6 1.17 -18.77 -22.62
C PRO A 6 1.49 -17.29 -22.82
N THR A 7 0.46 -16.47 -22.97
CA THR A 7 0.58 -15.01 -23.06
C THR A 7 1.04 -14.44 -21.70
N THR A 8 1.56 -13.21 -21.71
CA THR A 8 1.99 -12.50 -20.50
C THR A 8 0.85 -12.45 -19.46
N THR A 9 -0.39 -12.27 -19.93
CA THR A 9 -1.59 -12.25 -19.09
C THR A 9 -1.90 -13.61 -18.49
N GLU A 10 -1.78 -14.70 -19.25
CA GLU A 10 -1.98 -16.07 -18.75
C GLU A 10 -0.93 -16.45 -17.72
N GLN A 11 0.33 -16.02 -17.92
CA GLN A 11 1.41 -16.20 -16.93
C GLN A 11 1.16 -15.42 -15.63
N ALA A 12 0.62 -14.19 -15.73
CA ALA A 12 0.25 -13.40 -14.56
C ALA A 12 -0.89 -14.06 -13.79
N ILE A 13 -1.93 -14.55 -14.47
CA ILE A 13 -3.06 -15.27 -13.85
C ILE A 13 -2.59 -16.56 -13.18
N GLU A 14 -1.69 -17.31 -13.80
CA GLU A 14 -1.16 -18.56 -13.24
C GLU A 14 -0.27 -18.29 -12.01
N ARG A 15 0.54 -17.21 -12.04
CA ARG A 15 1.28 -16.73 -10.87
C ARG A 15 0.36 -16.29 -9.75
N MET A 16 -0.71 -15.54 -10.04
CA MET A 16 -1.71 -15.12 -9.05
C MET A 16 -2.39 -16.32 -8.39
N LYS A 17 -2.75 -17.36 -9.16
CA LYS A 17 -3.31 -18.60 -8.60
C LYS A 17 -2.30 -19.32 -7.70
N ALA A 18 -1.05 -19.47 -8.15
CA ALA A 18 0.00 -20.11 -7.38
C ALA A 18 0.34 -19.35 -6.08
N VAL A 19 0.22 -18.02 -6.09
CA VAL A 19 0.40 -17.16 -4.91
C VAL A 19 -0.75 -17.33 -3.94
N ASN A 20 -2.00 -17.27 -4.42
CA ASN A 20 -3.18 -17.50 -3.58
C ASN A 20 -3.15 -18.90 -2.96
N ASP A 21 -2.72 -19.92 -3.70
CA ASP A 21 -2.59 -21.28 -3.18
C ASP A 21 -1.45 -21.41 -2.16
N ARG A 22 -0.31 -20.74 -2.37
CA ARG A 22 0.80 -20.69 -1.39
C ARG A 22 0.40 -19.96 -0.10
N VAL A 23 -0.36 -18.88 -0.22
CA VAL A 23 -0.86 -18.15 0.95
C VAL A 23 -1.92 -18.96 1.69
N ARG A 24 -2.83 -19.62 0.98
CA ARG A 24 -3.77 -20.58 1.57
C ARG A 24 -3.04 -21.74 2.26
N VAL A 25 -1.98 -22.27 1.66
CA VAL A 25 -1.17 -23.35 2.27
C VAL A 25 -0.39 -22.86 3.49
N LYS A 26 0.17 -21.65 3.47
CA LYS A 26 0.84 -21.07 4.66
C LYS A 26 -0.16 -20.75 5.78
N VAL A 27 -1.36 -20.31 5.44
CA VAL A 27 -2.44 -20.06 6.41
C VAL A 27 -3.05 -21.36 6.90
N ALA A 28 -3.17 -22.37 6.04
CA ALA A 28 -3.66 -23.70 6.41
C ALA A 28 -2.74 -24.46 7.38
N SER A 29 -1.43 -24.19 7.40
CA SER A 29 -0.52 -24.75 8.40
C SER A 29 -0.73 -24.17 9.81
N ASP A 30 -1.33 -22.97 9.90
CA ASP A 30 -1.62 -22.26 11.18
C ASP A 30 -3.09 -22.45 11.64
N GLY A 31 -3.86 -23.35 10.99
CA GLY A 31 -5.31 -23.51 11.16
C GLY A 31 -6.13 -22.64 10.22
N GLU A 32 -7.43 -22.91 10.08
CA GLU A 32 -8.37 -22.08 9.28
C GLU A 32 -8.45 -20.66 9.86
N PHE A 33 -7.52 -19.81 9.47
CA PHE A 33 -7.42 -18.45 9.92
C PHE A 33 -7.93 -17.51 8.81
N ASP A 34 -8.98 -16.78 9.09
CA ASP A 34 -9.46 -15.75 8.17
C ASP A 34 -8.49 -14.56 8.19
N ILE A 35 -7.74 -14.40 7.12
CA ILE A 35 -6.77 -13.32 6.93
C ILE A 35 -7.41 -11.93 7.10
N SER A 36 -8.71 -11.81 6.85
CA SER A 36 -9.45 -10.55 7.01
C SER A 36 -9.58 -10.12 8.48
N LEU A 37 -9.46 -11.07 9.41
CA LEU A 37 -9.52 -10.85 10.85
C LEU A 37 -8.14 -10.85 11.52
N ALA A 38 -7.07 -11.01 10.73
CA ALA A 38 -5.71 -11.05 11.24
C ALA A 38 -5.34 -9.75 11.98
N PRO A 39 -4.85 -9.83 13.24
CA PRO A 39 -4.44 -8.64 13.98
C PRO A 39 -3.20 -8.00 13.36
N LEU A 40 -2.97 -6.72 13.63
CA LEU A 40 -1.85 -5.97 13.08
C LEU A 40 -0.48 -6.60 13.43
N SER A 41 -0.36 -7.28 14.58
CA SER A 41 0.84 -8.02 14.97
C SER A 41 1.18 -9.14 14.00
N TRP A 42 0.18 -9.90 13.55
CA TRP A 42 0.35 -10.98 12.58
C TRP A 42 0.94 -10.47 11.24
N TRP A 43 0.42 -9.34 10.76
CA TRP A 43 0.92 -8.67 9.56
C TRP A 43 2.35 -8.16 9.75
N ARG A 44 2.65 -7.60 10.92
CA ARG A 44 3.95 -7.05 11.26
C ARG A 44 5.06 -8.10 11.24
N GLU A 45 4.81 -9.25 11.81
CA GLU A 45 5.76 -10.37 11.84
C GLU A 45 6.14 -10.86 10.44
N ARG A 46 5.17 -10.85 9.52
CA ARG A 46 5.31 -11.38 8.16
C ARG A 46 5.60 -10.29 7.11
N TRP A 47 5.78 -9.04 7.52
CA TRP A 47 5.90 -7.90 6.62
C TRP A 47 7.16 -7.90 5.74
N HIS A 48 8.11 -8.79 5.97
CA HIS A 48 9.27 -8.99 5.10
C HIS A 48 8.91 -9.69 3.77
N ASP A 49 7.79 -10.40 3.71
CA ASP A 49 7.29 -11.09 2.53
C ASP A 49 6.50 -10.13 1.64
N ARG A 50 6.88 -10.00 0.38
CA ARG A 50 6.23 -9.12 -0.60
C ARG A 50 4.80 -9.53 -0.91
N GLU A 51 4.52 -10.81 -0.89
CA GLU A 51 3.17 -11.33 -1.09
C GLU A 51 2.24 -10.92 0.05
N ILE A 52 2.72 -10.98 1.27
CA ILE A 52 1.98 -10.51 2.45
C ILE A 52 1.70 -9.01 2.36
N GLN A 53 2.68 -8.22 1.91
CA GLN A 53 2.48 -6.78 1.66
C GLN A 53 1.40 -6.54 0.60
N ARG A 54 1.43 -7.29 -0.51
CA ARG A 54 0.44 -7.20 -1.58
C ARG A 54 -0.95 -7.56 -1.07
N LEU A 55 -1.09 -8.68 -0.35
CA LEU A 55 -2.35 -9.11 0.22
C LEU A 55 -2.96 -8.05 1.17
N PHE A 56 -2.14 -7.44 2.01
CA PHE A 56 -2.59 -6.35 2.88
C PHE A 56 -3.14 -5.18 2.04
N ILE A 57 -2.37 -4.75 1.05
CA ILE A 57 -2.76 -3.61 0.21
C ILE A 57 -4.05 -3.91 -0.55
N GLU A 58 -4.18 -5.09 -1.16
CA GLU A 58 -5.34 -5.45 -1.98
C GLU A 58 -6.62 -5.73 -1.19
N ASN A 59 -6.53 -6.04 0.09
CA ASN A 59 -7.69 -6.37 0.91
C ASN A 59 -8.12 -5.27 1.88
N PHE A 60 -7.25 -4.29 2.16
CA PHE A 60 -7.54 -3.29 3.20
C PHE A 60 -7.34 -1.84 2.76
N ILE A 61 -6.67 -1.58 1.64
CA ILE A 61 -6.45 -0.20 1.19
C ILE A 61 -7.54 0.21 0.21
N TYR A 62 -8.35 1.16 0.62
CA TYR A 62 -9.34 1.81 -0.23
C TYR A 62 -8.75 3.02 -0.92
N ILE A 63 -9.13 3.21 -2.17
CA ILE A 63 -8.78 4.36 -3.00
C ILE A 63 -10.04 4.92 -3.67
N ARG A 64 -9.98 6.15 -4.15
CA ARG A 64 -11.01 6.68 -5.03
C ARG A 64 -10.96 5.99 -6.38
N ASP A 65 -12.13 5.68 -6.93
CA ASP A 65 -12.23 5.11 -8.27
C ASP A 65 -11.72 6.12 -9.31
N ALA A 66 -11.05 5.62 -10.34
CA ALA A 66 -10.48 6.48 -11.39
C ALA A 66 -11.53 7.14 -12.31
N PHE A 67 -12.74 6.59 -12.33
CA PHE A 67 -13.85 7.05 -13.19
C PHE A 67 -14.97 7.72 -12.41
N ASP A 68 -15.06 7.47 -11.10
CA ASP A 68 -16.04 8.06 -10.19
C ASP A 68 -15.37 8.39 -8.86
N GLU A 69 -14.98 9.64 -8.66
CA GLU A 69 -14.27 10.10 -7.47
C GLU A 69 -15.08 9.96 -6.16
N ASN A 70 -16.41 9.85 -6.26
CA ASN A 70 -17.28 9.61 -5.12
C ASN A 70 -17.34 8.14 -4.70
N ARG A 71 -16.84 7.25 -5.55
CA ARG A 71 -16.81 5.81 -5.31
C ARG A 71 -15.47 5.38 -4.72
N LEU A 72 -15.54 4.61 -3.64
CA LEU A 72 -14.36 3.95 -3.09
C LEU A 72 -14.26 2.52 -3.60
N THR A 73 -13.06 2.10 -3.94
CA THR A 73 -12.74 0.74 -4.36
C THR A 73 -11.50 0.23 -3.65
N LEU A 74 -11.40 -1.07 -3.46
CA LEU A 74 -10.16 -1.69 -2.99
C LEU A 74 -9.06 -1.55 -4.04
N PHE A 75 -7.87 -1.19 -3.60
CA PHE A 75 -6.73 -1.13 -4.49
C PHE A 75 -6.41 -2.52 -5.03
N LYS A 76 -6.28 -2.64 -6.35
CA LYS A 76 -5.83 -3.87 -7.02
C LYS A 76 -4.64 -3.56 -7.90
N PHE A 77 -3.63 -4.42 -7.82
CA PHE A 77 -2.44 -4.25 -8.62
C PHE A 77 -2.73 -4.51 -10.11
N ASN A 78 -2.23 -3.64 -10.97
CA ASN A 78 -2.06 -3.96 -12.39
C ASN A 78 -0.69 -4.62 -12.61
N GLU A 79 -0.44 -5.14 -13.81
CA GLU A 79 0.79 -5.87 -14.15
C GLU A 79 2.07 -5.06 -13.88
N ILE A 80 2.06 -3.76 -14.16
CA ILE A 80 3.22 -2.87 -13.97
C ILE A 80 3.47 -2.65 -12.48
N GLN A 81 2.43 -2.45 -11.71
CA GLN A 81 2.52 -2.25 -10.26
C GLN A 81 2.97 -3.52 -9.56
N GLU A 82 2.48 -4.67 -10.02
CA GLU A 82 2.91 -5.98 -9.51
C GLU A 82 4.39 -6.22 -9.80
N TYR A 83 4.83 -5.99 -11.05
CA TYR A 83 6.24 -6.08 -11.41
C TYR A 83 7.11 -5.19 -10.51
N LEU A 84 6.73 -3.92 -10.34
CA LEU A 84 7.45 -3.01 -9.46
C LEU A 84 7.46 -3.49 -8.02
N HIS A 85 6.33 -3.98 -7.51
CA HIS A 85 6.21 -4.42 -6.12
C HIS A 85 7.26 -5.48 -5.77
N PHE A 86 7.51 -6.41 -6.67
CA PHE A 86 8.49 -7.48 -6.46
C PHE A 86 9.94 -7.08 -6.76
N ASN A 87 10.16 -6.03 -7.53
CA ASN A 87 11.50 -5.67 -8.02
C ASN A 87 12.09 -4.39 -7.41
N VAL A 88 11.32 -3.56 -6.68
CA VAL A 88 11.88 -2.35 -6.05
C VAL A 88 12.91 -2.70 -4.99
N THR A 89 14.00 -1.95 -4.97
CA THR A 89 15.14 -2.15 -4.07
C THR A 89 15.14 -1.21 -2.86
N GLY A 90 14.38 -0.10 -2.96
CA GLY A 90 14.27 0.95 -1.95
C GLY A 90 15.07 2.21 -2.28
N LYS A 91 15.87 2.18 -3.35
CA LYS A 91 16.57 3.33 -3.95
C LYS A 91 16.36 3.29 -5.45
N ASP A 92 15.12 3.57 -5.86
CA ASP A 92 14.69 3.34 -7.23
C ASP A 92 14.36 4.67 -7.91
N VAL A 93 14.71 4.77 -9.20
CA VAL A 93 14.24 5.83 -10.10
C VAL A 93 13.28 5.20 -11.09
N VAL A 94 12.04 5.67 -11.09
CA VAL A 94 10.99 5.12 -11.95
C VAL A 94 10.58 6.15 -12.99
N ILE A 95 10.95 5.90 -14.24
CA ILE A 95 10.50 6.67 -15.40
C ILE A 95 9.22 6.02 -15.92
N LYS A 96 8.15 6.79 -16.02
CA LYS A 96 6.84 6.27 -16.40
C LYS A 96 6.09 7.22 -17.32
N SER A 97 5.23 6.68 -18.17
CA SER A 97 4.20 7.44 -18.85
C SER A 97 3.07 7.84 -17.89
N ARG A 98 2.21 8.75 -18.32
CA ARG A 98 1.03 9.17 -17.56
C ARG A 98 0.03 8.01 -17.41
N ARG A 99 -0.81 8.07 -16.36
CA ARG A 99 -1.96 7.17 -16.12
C ARG A 99 -1.63 5.69 -15.90
N GLN A 100 -0.40 5.37 -15.49
CA GLN A 100 0.01 4.02 -15.12
C GLN A 100 -0.39 3.60 -13.69
N GLY A 101 -1.02 4.50 -12.93
CA GLY A 101 -1.44 4.25 -11.55
C GLY A 101 -0.28 4.13 -10.55
N LEU A 102 0.96 4.42 -10.95
CA LEU A 102 2.15 4.21 -10.09
C LEU A 102 2.18 5.16 -8.89
N SER A 103 1.69 6.39 -9.01
CA SER A 103 1.60 7.30 -7.87
C SER A 103 0.65 6.74 -6.80
N THR A 104 -0.48 6.18 -7.20
CA THR A 104 -1.44 5.53 -6.30
C THR A 104 -0.82 4.29 -5.66
N TYR A 105 -0.10 3.47 -6.43
CA TYR A 105 0.64 2.32 -5.91
C TYR A 105 1.65 2.73 -4.82
N PHE A 106 2.50 3.72 -5.07
CA PHE A 106 3.48 4.15 -4.08
C PHE A 106 2.81 4.73 -2.83
N LYS A 107 1.73 5.49 -2.98
CA LYS A 107 0.93 5.98 -1.83
C LYS A 107 0.39 4.82 -1.00
N ALA A 108 -0.26 3.84 -1.64
CA ALA A 108 -0.81 2.67 -0.96
C ALA A 108 0.28 1.84 -0.26
N ARG A 109 1.41 1.61 -0.92
CA ARG A 109 2.55 0.90 -0.36
C ARG A 109 3.18 1.60 0.83
N PHE A 110 3.41 2.91 0.73
CA PHE A 110 4.00 3.69 1.82
C PHE A 110 3.05 3.80 3.00
N PHE A 111 1.76 3.99 2.74
CA PHE A 111 0.73 3.97 3.77
C PHE A 111 0.70 2.65 4.51
N ALA A 112 0.58 1.52 3.80
CA ALA A 112 0.58 0.20 4.39
C ALA A 112 1.84 -0.06 5.24
N ASN A 113 3.01 0.35 4.73
CA ASN A 113 4.27 0.21 5.44
C ASN A 113 4.32 1.05 6.73
N ALA A 114 3.74 2.26 6.72
CA ALA A 114 3.65 3.11 7.91
C ALA A 114 2.66 2.58 8.95
N VAL A 115 1.55 1.97 8.51
CA VAL A 115 0.54 1.35 9.38
C VAL A 115 1.07 0.09 10.04
N VAL A 116 1.67 -0.80 9.27
CA VAL A 116 2.09 -2.13 9.76
C VAL A 116 3.40 -2.07 10.55
N ARG A 117 4.34 -1.22 10.16
CA ARG A 117 5.67 -1.15 10.79
C ARG A 117 5.81 0.09 11.65
N SER A 118 6.47 -0.09 12.79
CA SER A 118 6.87 1.02 13.66
C SER A 118 8.09 1.78 13.12
N GLY A 119 8.20 3.06 13.45
CA GLY A 119 9.38 3.89 13.15
C GLY A 119 9.52 4.26 11.67
N ARG A 120 8.44 4.25 10.90
CA ARG A 120 8.47 4.61 9.49
C ARG A 120 8.13 6.09 9.30
N ASN A 121 9.07 6.79 8.68
CA ASN A 121 8.89 8.18 8.31
C ASN A 121 8.69 8.25 6.79
N VAL A 122 7.45 8.42 6.37
CA VAL A 122 7.07 8.59 4.98
C VAL A 122 6.95 10.08 4.69
N ARG A 123 7.71 10.56 3.72
CA ARG A 123 7.59 11.91 3.20
C ARG A 123 7.42 11.86 1.70
N ILE A 124 6.36 12.45 1.19
CA ILE A 124 6.10 12.59 -0.23
C ILE A 124 6.23 14.07 -0.59
N VAL A 125 7.02 14.35 -1.61
CA VAL A 125 7.29 15.70 -2.07
C VAL A 125 6.81 15.81 -3.51
N PRO A 126 5.57 16.23 -3.76
CA PRO A 126 5.09 16.53 -5.09
C PRO A 126 5.71 17.82 -5.63
N HIS A 127 5.61 18.02 -6.93
CA HIS A 127 6.19 19.18 -7.61
C HIS A 127 5.33 20.44 -7.51
N ASP A 128 4.05 20.31 -7.13
CA ASP A 128 3.10 21.42 -7.02
C ASP A 128 2.17 21.25 -5.81
N PRO A 129 1.56 22.38 -5.32
CA PRO A 129 0.67 22.36 -4.17
C PRO A 129 -0.64 21.58 -4.40
N ASP A 130 -1.22 21.63 -5.60
CA ASP A 130 -2.49 20.95 -5.89
C ASP A 130 -2.32 19.43 -5.82
N THR A 131 -1.21 18.93 -6.35
CA THR A 131 -0.83 17.51 -6.21
C THR A 131 -0.56 17.14 -4.75
N GLU A 132 -0.01 18.07 -3.95
CA GLU A 132 0.19 17.85 -2.52
C GLU A 132 -1.15 17.66 -1.79
N GLU A 133 -2.13 18.54 -2.04
CA GLU A 133 -3.45 18.45 -1.46
C GLU A 133 -4.16 17.14 -1.84
N ALA A 134 -4.10 16.77 -3.12
CA ALA A 134 -4.64 15.49 -3.60
C ALA A 134 -4.00 14.29 -2.90
N PHE A 135 -2.69 14.31 -2.64
CA PHE A 135 -2.01 13.22 -1.95
C PHE A 135 -2.42 13.13 -0.48
N ARG A 136 -2.60 14.27 0.18
CA ARG A 136 -3.13 14.34 1.56
C ARG A 136 -4.53 13.73 1.65
N ALA A 137 -5.41 14.13 0.72
CA ALA A 137 -6.77 13.61 0.64
C ALA A 137 -6.80 12.09 0.43
N ASP A 138 -5.88 11.54 -0.39
CA ASP A 138 -5.78 10.10 -0.60
C ASP A 138 -5.33 9.35 0.66
N PHE A 139 -4.34 9.84 1.40
CA PHE A 139 -3.94 9.23 2.67
C PHE A 139 -5.04 9.26 3.73
N LYS A 140 -5.82 10.34 3.75
CA LYS A 140 -6.99 10.45 4.62
C LYS A 140 -8.02 9.38 4.27
N VAL A 141 -8.36 9.23 2.98
CA VAL A 141 -9.26 8.16 2.51
C VAL A 141 -8.75 6.78 2.92
N MET A 142 -7.48 6.48 2.71
CA MET A 142 -6.89 5.19 3.08
C MET A 142 -6.99 4.93 4.59
N TYR A 143 -6.73 5.94 5.43
CA TYR A 143 -6.78 5.80 6.88
C TYR A 143 -8.22 5.68 7.39
N GLU A 144 -9.13 6.52 6.91
CA GLU A 144 -10.52 6.52 7.37
C GLU A 144 -11.24 5.21 7.06
N ASN A 145 -10.91 4.59 5.94
CA ASN A 145 -11.52 3.34 5.48
C ASN A 145 -10.73 2.08 5.84
N LEU A 146 -9.64 2.21 6.59
CA LEU A 146 -8.91 1.05 7.10
C LEU A 146 -9.75 0.30 8.13
N ALA A 147 -9.74 -1.04 8.06
CA ALA A 147 -10.48 -1.89 9.00
C ALA A 147 -10.16 -1.55 10.47
N PRO A 148 -11.15 -1.47 11.37
CA PRO A 148 -10.96 -0.98 12.74
C PRO A 148 -9.86 -1.73 13.51
N HIS A 149 -9.76 -3.05 13.35
CA HIS A 149 -8.76 -3.88 14.04
C HIS A 149 -7.32 -3.70 13.50
N LEU A 150 -7.17 -3.09 12.32
CA LEU A 150 -5.87 -2.75 11.71
C LEU A 150 -5.51 -1.27 11.88
N LYS A 151 -6.45 -0.46 12.35
CA LYS A 151 -6.31 0.99 12.43
C LYS A 151 -5.47 1.40 13.63
N PRO A 152 -4.23 1.86 13.45
CA PRO A 152 -3.42 2.32 14.59
C PRO A 152 -4.01 3.61 15.14
N ALA A 153 -3.92 3.78 16.47
CA ALA A 153 -4.27 5.04 17.09
C ALA A 153 -3.34 6.16 16.58
N THR A 154 -3.89 7.36 16.41
CA THR A 154 -3.11 8.52 16.00
C THR A 154 -2.71 9.37 17.19
N LYS A 155 -1.53 9.97 17.13
CA LYS A 155 -1.12 11.06 18.02
C LYS A 155 -1.50 12.41 17.41
N TYR A 156 -1.25 12.55 16.11
CA TYR A 156 -1.69 13.69 15.32
C TYR A 156 -2.42 13.20 14.07
N TYR A 157 -3.52 13.84 13.79
CA TYR A 157 -4.29 13.64 12.59
C TYR A 157 -4.72 14.99 12.05
N SER A 158 -3.95 15.50 11.12
CA SER A 158 -4.22 16.76 10.44
C SER A 158 -4.15 16.57 8.93
N GLU A 159 -4.46 17.59 8.17
CA GLU A 159 -4.36 17.54 6.72
C GLU A 159 -2.92 17.30 6.22
N ALA A 160 -1.93 17.82 6.92
CA ALA A 160 -0.53 17.73 6.48
C ALA A 160 0.25 16.57 7.11
N LEU A 161 -0.24 15.98 8.21
CA LEU A 161 0.50 15.01 9.00
C LEU A 161 -0.43 13.98 9.63
N ILE A 162 -0.15 12.71 9.39
CA ILE A 162 -0.70 11.59 10.14
C ILE A 162 0.45 10.96 10.92
N GLU A 163 0.35 10.98 12.24
CA GLU A 163 1.33 10.38 13.13
C GLU A 163 0.66 9.30 13.98
N PHE A 164 1.14 8.07 13.83
CA PHE A 164 0.60 6.89 14.52
C PHE A 164 1.27 6.68 15.88
N LYS A 165 0.51 6.20 16.86
CA LYS A 165 1.05 5.66 18.13
C LYS A 165 1.36 4.18 17.95
N ASP A 166 2.45 3.72 18.55
CA ASP A 166 2.67 2.28 18.72
C ASP A 166 2.02 1.84 20.04
N PRO A 167 0.98 1.02 19.98
CA PRO A 167 0.31 0.54 21.18
C PRO A 167 1.22 -0.32 22.07
N ALA A 168 2.26 -0.94 21.49
CA ALA A 168 3.14 -1.85 22.22
C ALA A 168 4.26 -1.14 23.01
N LYS A 169 4.61 0.09 22.65
CA LYS A 169 5.78 0.78 23.22
C LYS A 169 5.52 2.18 23.76
N GLY A 170 4.32 2.71 23.62
CA GLY A 170 4.00 4.09 24.04
C GLY A 170 4.76 5.19 23.28
N THR A 171 5.58 4.82 22.31
CA THR A 171 6.41 5.71 21.51
C THR A 171 5.80 5.96 20.15
N ILE A 172 6.03 7.13 19.61
CA ILE A 172 5.61 7.52 18.26
C ILE A 172 6.45 6.74 17.26
N ASN A 173 5.80 6.09 16.34
CA ASN A 173 6.56 5.18 15.55
C ASN A 173 6.49 5.38 14.06
N SER A 174 5.40 5.84 13.53
CA SER A 174 5.32 6.08 12.09
C SER A 174 4.58 7.36 11.80
N ARG A 175 5.02 8.07 10.77
CA ARG A 175 4.35 9.28 10.30
C ARG A 175 4.33 9.33 8.78
N ILE A 176 3.29 9.94 8.26
CA ILE A 176 3.12 10.26 6.85
C ILE A 176 2.96 11.75 6.74
N SER A 177 3.81 12.40 5.98
CA SER A 177 3.77 13.84 5.70
C SER A 177 3.92 14.11 4.21
N THR A 178 3.34 15.20 3.78
CA THR A 178 3.54 15.77 2.44
C THR A 178 4.20 17.13 2.57
N ALA A 179 4.95 17.53 1.58
CA ALA A 179 5.53 18.88 1.48
C ALA A 179 5.74 19.20 0.00
N SER A 180 5.29 20.33 -0.46
CA SER A 180 5.64 20.83 -1.80
C SER A 180 7.04 21.40 -1.82
N VAL A 181 7.66 21.36 -2.99
CA VAL A 181 8.90 22.14 -3.24
C VAL A 181 8.46 23.60 -3.36
N GLN A 182 8.83 24.42 -2.39
CA GLN A 182 8.70 25.87 -2.57
C GLN A 182 9.75 26.31 -3.59
N PRO A 183 9.38 27.06 -4.65
CA PRO A 183 10.38 27.72 -5.48
C PRO A 183 11.22 28.61 -4.57
N GLY A 184 12.54 28.52 -4.69
CA GLY A 184 13.44 29.43 -4.02
C GLY A 184 13.09 30.88 -4.37
N PRO A 185 13.45 31.85 -3.53
CA PRO A 185 13.34 33.25 -3.92
C PRO A 185 14.15 33.48 -5.19
N GLU A 186 13.52 34.09 -6.21
CA GLU A 186 14.22 34.60 -7.42
C GLU A 186 15.22 35.65 -7.07
#